data_703461a5ee7f68fab932eec1570912da
#
_entry.id   703461a5ee7f68fab932eec1570912da
#
_cell.length_a   1.000
_cell.length_b   1.000
_cell.length_c   1.000
_cell.angle_alpha   90.00
_cell.angle_beta   90.00
_cell.angle_gamma   90.00
#
_symmetry.space_group_name_H-M   'P 1'
#
loop_
_entity.id
_entity.type
_entity.pdbx_description
1 polymer ?
#
loop_
_entity_poly.entity_id
_entity_poly.type
_entity_poly.pdbx_seq_one_letter_code
_entity_poly.pdbx_strand_id
1 'polypeptide(L)'
;MIIAATSDVHTPRYYTEFVQALEQMIVKPDLFILAGDMVHRGEMAEYEKVYNALFGKVSCPIVACFGNNEYQQLRDGVKKQFQEIRFLDDQSIEVDTGLMRIGIFGTTGSLETPTPWQKANIPNIERIYQQRIELADKHMQRMKGMFIILLTHYAPTYKTLEGENPRFFSSMGNQLYENVINNRKPSLVIHGHSHRGTKHAWIDTVPVFNVSFPLNREIVVIDTDKLKPGIAKFV
;
A
#
# COMPACT_ATOMS: atom_id res chain seq x y z
N MET A 1 -15.40 9.81 4.69
CA MET A 1 -15.07 8.85 3.59
C MET A 1 -14.49 7.58 4.21
N ILE A 2 -14.97 6.42 3.74
CA ILE A 2 -14.52 5.11 4.23
C ILE A 2 -13.56 4.48 3.20
N ILE A 3 -12.35 4.16 3.63
CA ILE A 3 -11.35 3.46 2.81
C ILE A 3 -11.19 2.06 3.40
N ALA A 4 -11.32 1.03 2.55
CA ALA A 4 -10.94 -0.33 2.89
C ALA A 4 -9.59 -0.65 2.25
N ALA A 5 -8.71 -1.32 2.97
CA ALA A 5 -7.37 -1.61 2.46
C ALA A 5 -6.83 -2.96 2.96
N THR A 6 -6.03 -3.61 2.13
CA THR A 6 -5.29 -4.83 2.47
C THR A 6 -4.05 -4.99 1.59
N SER A 7 -3.16 -5.87 1.98
CA SER A 7 -1.97 -6.30 1.22
C SER A 7 -1.50 -7.67 1.69
N ASP A 8 -0.49 -8.22 1.04
CA ASP A 8 0.22 -9.42 1.51
C ASP A 8 -0.68 -10.66 1.70
N VAL A 9 -1.70 -10.80 0.87
CA VAL A 9 -2.56 -12.00 0.85
C VAL A 9 -1.75 -13.23 0.43
N HIS A 10 -0.72 -13.00 -0.42
CA HIS A 10 0.17 -14.05 -0.91
C HIS A 10 -0.60 -15.28 -1.38
N THR A 11 -1.66 -15.07 -2.17
CA THR A 11 -2.48 -16.16 -2.69
C THR A 11 -1.59 -17.26 -3.30
N PRO A 12 -1.79 -18.55 -2.94
CA PRO A 12 -2.95 -19.12 -2.21
C PRO A 12 -2.84 -19.11 -0.67
N ARG A 13 -1.74 -18.59 -0.08
CA ARG A 13 -1.38 -18.79 1.33
C ARG A 13 -2.46 -18.31 2.31
N TYR A 14 -2.98 -17.11 2.13
CA TYR A 14 -3.99 -16.50 3.00
C TYR A 14 -5.32 -16.25 2.26
N TYR A 15 -5.51 -16.92 1.11
CA TYR A 15 -6.68 -16.67 0.26
C TYR A 15 -8.01 -16.94 0.97
N THR A 16 -8.10 -18.07 1.67
CA THR A 16 -9.34 -18.46 2.36
C THR A 16 -9.72 -17.45 3.44
N GLU A 17 -8.75 -17.02 4.25
CA GLU A 17 -8.97 -16.04 5.31
C GLU A 17 -9.29 -14.66 4.73
N PHE A 18 -8.66 -14.30 3.60
CA PHE A 18 -8.96 -13.06 2.88
C PHE A 18 -10.40 -13.02 2.38
N VAL A 19 -10.90 -14.10 1.78
CA VAL A 19 -12.30 -14.22 1.34
C VAL A 19 -13.25 -14.07 2.54
N GLN A 20 -12.97 -14.76 3.64
CA GLN A 20 -13.75 -14.64 4.87
C GLN A 20 -13.75 -13.20 5.42
N ALA A 21 -12.60 -12.53 5.42
CA ALA A 21 -12.49 -11.14 5.87
C ALA A 21 -13.30 -10.18 4.97
N LEU A 22 -13.32 -10.41 3.64
CA LEU A 22 -14.18 -9.67 2.73
C LEU A 22 -15.67 -9.90 3.00
N GLU A 23 -16.06 -11.13 3.34
CA GLU A 23 -17.45 -11.47 3.69
C GLU A 23 -17.90 -10.85 5.01
N GLN A 24 -16.98 -10.71 5.95
CA GLN A 24 -17.22 -10.11 7.27
C GLN A 24 -17.20 -8.57 7.24
N MET A 25 -16.73 -7.97 6.14
CA MET A 25 -16.73 -6.51 6.00
C MET A 25 -18.16 -5.97 5.88
N ILE A 26 -18.65 -5.39 6.97
CA ILE A 26 -20.04 -4.86 7.05
C ILE A 26 -20.17 -3.51 6.34
N VAL A 27 -19.10 -2.71 6.33
CA VAL A 27 -19.10 -1.37 5.75
C VAL A 27 -18.97 -1.39 4.23
N LYS A 28 -19.65 -0.48 3.55
CA LYS A 28 -19.43 -0.23 2.12
C LYS A 28 -18.34 0.84 1.99
N PRO A 29 -17.16 0.51 1.47
CA PRO A 29 -16.12 1.51 1.28
C PRO A 29 -16.42 2.42 0.09
N ASP A 30 -15.89 3.65 0.14
CA ASP A 30 -15.88 4.61 -0.96
C ASP A 30 -14.64 4.43 -1.85
N LEU A 31 -13.62 3.74 -1.33
CA LEU A 31 -12.37 3.37 -2.02
C LEU A 31 -11.84 2.06 -1.45
N PHE A 32 -11.37 1.16 -2.33
CA PHE A 32 -10.67 -0.05 -1.93
C PHE A 32 -9.20 -0.01 -2.38
N ILE A 33 -8.26 -0.31 -1.49
CA ILE A 33 -6.82 -0.24 -1.76
C ILE A 33 -6.16 -1.61 -1.58
N LEU A 34 -5.35 -2.00 -2.58
CA LEU A 34 -4.47 -3.16 -2.53
C LEU A 34 -3.01 -2.68 -2.48
N ALA A 35 -2.34 -2.84 -1.35
CA ALA A 35 -0.99 -2.33 -1.13
C ALA A 35 0.11 -3.37 -1.46
N GLY A 36 -0.10 -4.17 -2.51
CA GLY A 36 0.88 -5.12 -3.07
C GLY A 36 0.92 -6.49 -2.40
N ASP A 37 1.71 -7.38 -3.01
CA ASP A 37 1.91 -8.78 -2.59
C ASP A 37 0.59 -9.56 -2.43
N MET A 38 -0.33 -9.34 -3.36
CA MET A 38 -1.60 -10.08 -3.40
C MET A 38 -1.39 -11.53 -3.82
N VAL A 39 -0.34 -11.80 -4.62
CA VAL A 39 0.03 -13.14 -5.06
C VAL A 39 1.41 -13.53 -4.53
N HIS A 40 1.68 -14.84 -4.46
CA HIS A 40 2.96 -15.36 -4.04
C HIS A 40 3.87 -15.61 -5.26
N ARG A 41 5.13 -15.18 -5.18
CA ARG A 41 6.20 -15.49 -6.14
C ARG A 41 5.84 -15.32 -7.62
N GLY A 42 5.06 -14.30 -7.96
CA GLY A 42 4.69 -14.01 -9.35
C GLY A 42 3.68 -14.99 -9.97
N GLU A 43 2.96 -15.74 -9.17
CA GLU A 43 1.92 -16.67 -9.64
C GLU A 43 0.68 -15.89 -10.13
N MET A 44 0.77 -15.40 -11.37
CA MET A 44 -0.25 -14.51 -11.93
C MET A 44 -1.65 -15.12 -12.04
N ALA A 45 -1.75 -16.45 -12.25
CA ALA A 45 -3.04 -17.15 -12.24
C ALA A 45 -3.77 -17.00 -10.90
N GLU A 46 -3.03 -16.81 -9.82
CA GLU A 46 -3.60 -16.56 -8.49
C GLU A 46 -4.21 -15.15 -8.37
N TYR A 47 -3.80 -14.19 -9.22
CA TYR A 47 -4.39 -12.85 -9.22
C TYR A 47 -5.85 -12.85 -9.65
N GLU A 48 -6.25 -13.77 -10.54
CA GLU A 48 -7.64 -13.97 -10.93
C GLU A 48 -8.52 -14.36 -9.73
N LYS A 49 -8.00 -15.16 -8.79
CA LYS A 49 -8.72 -15.50 -7.57
C LYS A 49 -8.94 -14.27 -6.68
N VAL A 50 -7.92 -13.41 -6.54
CA VAL A 50 -8.04 -12.14 -5.80
C VAL A 50 -9.09 -11.26 -6.46
N TYR A 51 -9.02 -11.09 -7.78
CA TYR A 51 -10.00 -10.31 -8.55
C TYR A 51 -11.42 -10.84 -8.36
N ASN A 52 -11.63 -12.15 -8.51
CA ASN A 52 -12.94 -12.78 -8.36
C ASN A 52 -13.49 -12.66 -6.93
N ALA A 53 -12.61 -12.69 -5.91
CA ALA A 53 -13.03 -12.49 -4.52
C ALA A 53 -13.56 -11.07 -4.27
N LEU A 54 -13.00 -10.06 -4.96
CA LEU A 54 -13.45 -8.67 -4.87
C LEU A 54 -14.69 -8.41 -5.72
N PHE A 55 -14.85 -9.13 -6.84
CA PHE A 55 -15.94 -8.93 -7.78
C PHE A 55 -17.30 -9.20 -7.13
N GLY A 56 -18.21 -8.24 -7.25
CA GLY A 56 -19.54 -8.32 -6.64
C GLY A 56 -19.59 -8.02 -5.12
N LYS A 57 -18.43 -7.95 -4.45
CA LYS A 57 -18.32 -7.55 -3.04
C LYS A 57 -17.94 -6.07 -2.89
N VAL A 58 -17.08 -5.58 -3.78
CA VAL A 58 -16.57 -4.21 -3.78
C VAL A 58 -17.16 -3.47 -4.99
N SER A 59 -17.94 -2.44 -4.73
CA SER A 59 -18.63 -1.63 -5.76
C SER A 59 -18.02 -0.23 -5.95
N CYS A 60 -16.98 0.10 -5.18
CA CYS A 60 -16.25 1.36 -5.27
C CYS A 60 -15.00 1.22 -6.17
N PRO A 61 -14.32 2.32 -6.53
CA PRO A 61 -13.04 2.26 -7.21
C PRO A 61 -12.02 1.41 -6.45
N ILE A 62 -11.26 0.58 -7.19
CA ILE A 62 -10.16 -0.23 -6.64
C ILE A 62 -8.85 0.31 -7.18
N VAL A 63 -7.94 0.68 -6.28
CA VAL A 63 -6.58 1.16 -6.61
C VAL A 63 -5.55 0.24 -5.98
N ALA A 64 -4.53 -0.13 -6.74
CA ALA A 64 -3.47 -1.02 -6.29
C ALA A 64 -2.08 -0.45 -6.56
N CYS A 65 -1.10 -0.76 -5.72
CA CYS A 65 0.30 -0.76 -6.10
C CYS A 65 0.81 -2.20 -6.17
N PHE A 66 1.98 -2.40 -6.78
CA PHE A 66 2.64 -3.70 -6.81
C PHE A 66 3.57 -3.85 -5.60
N GLY A 67 3.65 -5.07 -5.09
CA GLY A 67 4.65 -5.48 -4.12
C GLY A 67 5.87 -6.16 -4.78
N ASN A 68 6.71 -6.77 -3.95
CA ASN A 68 7.91 -7.44 -4.44
C ASN A 68 7.65 -8.86 -4.98
N ASN A 69 6.49 -9.43 -4.69
CA ASN A 69 6.08 -10.72 -5.27
C ASN A 69 5.35 -10.57 -6.61
N GLU A 70 4.89 -9.37 -6.98
CA GLU A 70 4.44 -9.06 -8.34
C GLU A 70 5.64 -8.61 -9.18
N TYR A 71 6.31 -9.57 -9.81
CA TYR A 71 7.54 -9.32 -10.56
C TYR A 71 7.35 -8.34 -11.73
N GLN A 72 8.33 -7.48 -11.95
CA GLN A 72 8.27 -6.38 -12.93
C GLN A 72 7.81 -6.84 -14.32
N GLN A 73 8.32 -7.97 -14.82
CA GLN A 73 7.99 -8.50 -16.15
C GLN A 73 6.54 -8.96 -16.29
N LEU A 74 5.81 -9.13 -15.19
CA LEU A 74 4.43 -9.62 -15.19
C LEU A 74 3.40 -8.49 -15.07
N ARG A 75 3.82 -7.30 -14.61
CA ARG A 75 2.93 -6.19 -14.25
C ARG A 75 2.06 -5.69 -15.41
N ASP A 76 2.63 -5.60 -16.61
CA ASP A 76 1.87 -5.16 -17.79
C ASP A 76 0.78 -6.16 -18.20
N GLY A 77 1.03 -7.46 -18.01
CA GLY A 77 0.02 -8.50 -18.19
C GLY A 77 -1.14 -8.35 -17.20
N VAL A 78 -0.84 -8.11 -15.92
CA VAL A 78 -1.83 -7.86 -14.86
C VAL A 78 -2.69 -6.66 -15.18
N LYS A 79 -2.07 -5.52 -15.50
CA LYS A 79 -2.78 -4.28 -15.85
C LYS A 79 -3.74 -4.48 -17.02
N LYS A 80 -3.34 -5.28 -18.02
CA LYS A 80 -4.19 -5.58 -19.19
C LYS A 80 -5.35 -6.52 -18.87
N GLN A 81 -5.12 -7.48 -18.00
CA GLN A 81 -6.13 -8.50 -17.66
C GLN A 81 -7.18 -7.98 -16.68
N PHE A 82 -6.81 -7.13 -15.71
CA PHE A 82 -7.68 -6.66 -14.63
C PHE A 82 -7.88 -5.14 -14.71
N GLN A 83 -8.52 -4.66 -15.76
CA GLN A 83 -8.65 -3.22 -16.08
C GLN A 83 -9.55 -2.45 -15.07
N GLU A 84 -10.39 -3.14 -14.34
CA GLU A 84 -11.21 -2.56 -13.26
C GLU A 84 -10.39 -2.17 -12.02
N ILE A 85 -9.18 -2.74 -11.88
CA ILE A 85 -8.22 -2.35 -10.85
C ILE A 85 -7.25 -1.34 -11.45
N ARG A 86 -7.13 -0.18 -10.82
CA ARG A 86 -6.21 0.88 -11.24
C ARG A 86 -4.85 0.67 -10.60
N PHE A 87 -3.97 -0.03 -11.32
CA PHE A 87 -2.60 -0.31 -10.85
C PHE A 87 -1.69 0.90 -11.01
N LEU A 88 -1.05 1.31 -9.94
CA LEU A 88 -0.04 2.36 -9.88
C LEU A 88 1.35 1.75 -9.72
N ASP A 89 2.26 2.11 -10.62
CA ASP A 89 3.65 1.67 -10.64
C ASP A 89 4.53 2.90 -10.84
N ASP A 90 4.89 3.53 -9.73
CA ASP A 90 5.58 4.83 -9.67
C ASP A 90 4.77 5.96 -10.36
N GLN A 91 3.45 5.94 -10.20
CA GLN A 91 2.50 6.84 -10.86
C GLN A 91 1.48 7.41 -9.89
N SER A 92 0.85 8.54 -10.28
CA SER A 92 -0.30 9.10 -9.58
C SER A 92 -1.56 9.09 -10.42
N ILE A 93 -2.70 9.04 -9.73
CA ILE A 93 -4.02 9.13 -10.31
C ILE A 93 -4.90 10.04 -9.44
N GLU A 94 -5.86 10.70 -10.06
CA GLU A 94 -6.99 11.30 -9.38
C GLU A 94 -8.18 10.35 -9.46
N VAL A 95 -8.83 10.12 -8.32
CA VAL A 95 -9.99 9.24 -8.20
C VAL A 95 -11.17 10.05 -7.67
N ASP A 96 -12.31 9.96 -8.34
CA ASP A 96 -13.57 10.44 -7.82
C ASP A 96 -14.23 9.30 -7.01
N THR A 97 -14.45 9.55 -5.73
CA THR A 97 -15.09 8.59 -4.81
C THR A 97 -16.60 8.80 -4.72
N GLY A 98 -17.14 9.76 -5.46
CA GLY A 98 -18.54 10.21 -5.32
C GLY A 98 -18.75 11.19 -4.14
N LEU A 99 -17.82 11.24 -3.19
CA LEU A 99 -17.83 12.18 -2.06
C LEU A 99 -16.83 13.33 -2.27
N MET A 100 -15.65 13.00 -2.79
CA MET A 100 -14.60 13.96 -3.10
C MET A 100 -13.63 13.39 -4.14
N ARG A 101 -12.91 14.29 -4.79
CA ARG A 101 -11.77 13.94 -5.63
C ARG A 101 -10.51 13.84 -4.78
N ILE A 102 -9.82 12.72 -4.85
CA ILE A 102 -8.60 12.43 -4.10
C ILE A 102 -7.43 12.17 -5.04
N GLY A 103 -6.22 12.50 -4.62
CA GLY A 103 -4.99 12.18 -5.33
C GLY A 103 -4.31 10.97 -4.68
N ILE A 104 -3.88 9.99 -5.48
CA ILE A 104 -3.15 8.82 -4.98
C ILE A 104 -1.85 8.70 -5.77
N PHE A 105 -0.71 8.70 -5.09
CA PHE A 105 0.56 8.27 -5.66
C PHE A 105 0.85 6.86 -5.18
N GLY A 106 1.03 5.91 -6.12
CA GLY A 106 1.29 4.50 -5.84
C GLY A 106 2.64 4.04 -6.37
N THR A 107 3.38 3.30 -5.54
CA THR A 107 4.71 2.76 -5.82
C THR A 107 4.94 1.47 -5.03
N THR A 108 5.82 0.59 -5.52
CA THR A 108 6.36 -0.47 -4.66
C THR A 108 7.12 0.10 -3.45
N GLY A 109 7.57 1.35 -3.55
CA GLY A 109 8.40 1.98 -2.55
C GLY A 109 9.89 1.63 -2.71
N SER A 110 10.66 1.88 -1.67
CA SER A 110 12.10 1.60 -1.67
C SER A 110 12.56 0.99 -0.35
N LEU A 111 13.68 0.29 -0.41
CA LEU A 111 14.42 -0.16 0.76
C LEU A 111 15.61 0.78 0.97
N GLU A 112 15.95 1.05 2.22
CA GLU A 112 17.16 1.81 2.54
C GLU A 112 18.42 0.99 2.18
N THR A 113 18.36 -0.32 2.41
CA THR A 113 19.38 -1.27 1.97
C THR A 113 18.74 -2.33 1.07
N PRO A 114 19.00 -2.31 -0.24
CA PRO A 114 18.53 -3.36 -1.15
C PRO A 114 19.04 -4.74 -0.68
N THR A 115 18.19 -5.74 -0.83
CA THR A 115 18.57 -7.13 -0.48
C THR A 115 19.74 -7.63 -1.35
N PRO A 116 20.51 -8.62 -0.90
CA PRO A 116 21.58 -9.20 -1.71
C PRO A 116 21.09 -9.69 -3.08
N TRP A 117 19.90 -10.27 -3.12
CA TRP A 117 19.31 -10.72 -4.38
C TRP A 117 19.03 -9.53 -5.32
N GLN A 118 18.44 -8.45 -4.81
CA GLN A 118 18.14 -7.26 -5.62
C GLN A 118 19.42 -6.62 -6.17
N LYS A 119 20.47 -6.50 -5.34
CA LYS A 119 21.77 -5.99 -5.78
C LYS A 119 22.38 -6.84 -6.90
N ALA A 120 22.22 -8.15 -6.84
CA ALA A 120 22.76 -9.07 -7.84
C ALA A 120 21.94 -9.13 -9.13
N ASN A 121 20.61 -8.89 -9.07
CA ASN A 121 19.70 -9.17 -10.18
C ASN A 121 19.01 -7.94 -10.76
N ILE A 122 19.03 -6.79 -10.09
CA ILE A 122 18.37 -5.56 -10.56
C ILE A 122 19.44 -4.48 -10.78
N PRO A 123 19.79 -4.17 -12.04
CA PRO A 123 20.77 -3.12 -12.33
C PRO A 123 20.35 -1.78 -11.73
N ASN A 124 21.30 -1.09 -11.10
CA ASN A 124 21.08 0.26 -10.53
C ASN A 124 19.94 0.36 -9.51
N ILE A 125 19.66 -0.69 -8.73
CA ILE A 125 18.52 -0.75 -7.79
C ILE A 125 18.53 0.44 -6.81
N GLU A 126 19.68 0.89 -6.34
CA GLU A 126 19.81 2.03 -5.42
C GLU A 126 19.34 3.33 -6.08
N ARG A 127 19.67 3.52 -7.36
CA ARG A 127 19.17 4.67 -8.15
C ARG A 127 17.66 4.59 -8.38
N ILE A 128 17.13 3.40 -8.66
CA ILE A 128 15.67 3.19 -8.80
C ILE A 128 14.97 3.57 -7.49
N TYR A 129 15.50 3.17 -6.35
CA TYR A 129 14.94 3.50 -5.05
C TYR A 129 14.99 5.00 -4.75
N GLN A 130 16.09 5.67 -5.07
CA GLN A 130 16.19 7.11 -4.95
C GLN A 130 15.16 7.83 -5.85
N GLN A 131 15.03 7.41 -7.10
CA GLN A 131 14.06 7.97 -8.04
C GLN A 131 12.61 7.81 -7.56
N ARG A 132 12.25 6.71 -6.90
CA ARG A 132 10.91 6.52 -6.35
C ARG A 132 10.57 7.52 -5.26
N ILE A 133 11.53 7.86 -4.40
CA ILE A 133 11.37 8.89 -3.37
C ILE A 133 11.18 10.27 -4.01
N GLU A 134 11.99 10.60 -5.02
CA GLU A 134 11.87 11.87 -5.77
C GLU A 134 10.54 11.96 -6.52
N LEU A 135 10.07 10.87 -7.13
CA LEU A 135 8.76 10.81 -7.77
C LEU A 135 7.62 11.01 -6.76
N ALA A 136 7.70 10.39 -5.58
CA ALA A 136 6.71 10.61 -4.52
C ALA A 136 6.62 12.08 -4.14
N ASP A 137 7.76 12.75 -3.92
CA ASP A 137 7.81 14.18 -3.61
C ASP A 137 7.18 15.03 -4.72
N LYS A 138 7.57 14.79 -5.98
CA LYS A 138 7.11 15.53 -7.16
C LYS A 138 5.60 15.34 -7.40
N HIS A 139 5.10 14.10 -7.30
CA HIS A 139 3.68 13.82 -7.54
C HIS A 139 2.80 14.40 -6.43
N MET A 140 3.18 14.25 -5.16
CA MET A 140 2.42 14.86 -4.06
C MET A 140 2.43 16.39 -4.12
N GLN A 141 3.51 17.01 -4.60
CA GLN A 141 3.54 18.46 -4.83
C GLN A 141 2.50 18.90 -5.88
N ARG A 142 2.33 18.11 -6.96
CA ARG A 142 1.34 18.41 -8.02
C ARG A 142 -0.10 18.29 -7.54
N MET A 143 -0.36 17.39 -6.58
CA MET A 143 -1.67 17.16 -5.99
C MET A 143 -1.95 18.04 -4.77
N LYS A 144 -1.13 19.07 -4.51
CA LYS A 144 -1.29 19.99 -3.38
C LYS A 144 -2.71 20.57 -3.34
N GLY A 145 -3.34 20.52 -2.15
CA GLY A 145 -4.70 20.99 -1.93
C GLY A 145 -5.78 19.93 -2.08
N MET A 146 -5.42 18.74 -2.52
CA MET A 146 -6.31 17.56 -2.53
C MET A 146 -6.17 16.76 -1.23
N PHE A 147 -7.11 15.84 -0.99
CA PHE A 147 -6.88 14.73 -0.06
C PHE A 147 -5.89 13.77 -0.74
N ILE A 148 -4.67 13.66 -0.21
CA ILE A 148 -3.58 12.89 -0.83
C ILE A 148 -3.35 11.60 -0.07
N ILE A 149 -3.29 10.48 -0.80
CA ILE A 149 -2.86 9.18 -0.29
C ILE A 149 -1.49 8.83 -0.90
N LEU A 150 -0.50 8.60 -0.04
CA LEU A 150 0.74 7.93 -0.41
C LEU A 150 0.55 6.43 -0.20
N LEU A 151 0.54 5.67 -1.30
CA LEU A 151 0.40 4.22 -1.30
C LEU A 151 1.76 3.58 -1.64
N THR A 152 2.34 2.85 -0.70
CA THR A 152 3.58 2.10 -0.91
C THR A 152 3.36 0.62 -0.56
N HIS A 153 4.21 -0.27 -1.07
CA HIS A 153 4.25 -1.63 -0.54
C HIS A 153 5.28 -1.74 0.59
N TYR A 154 6.54 -1.34 0.34
CA TYR A 154 7.55 -1.28 1.40
C TYR A 154 7.23 -0.22 2.44
N ALA A 155 7.64 -0.44 3.69
CA ALA A 155 7.38 0.48 4.79
C ALA A 155 8.06 1.85 4.56
N PRO A 156 7.31 2.96 4.60
CA PRO A 156 7.86 4.30 4.43
C PRO A 156 8.45 4.89 5.72
N THR A 157 8.42 4.13 6.81
CA THR A 157 8.93 4.50 8.13
C THR A 157 9.26 3.25 8.94
N TYR A 158 10.21 3.36 9.87
CA TYR A 158 10.52 2.27 10.80
C TYR A 158 9.53 2.19 11.96
N LYS A 159 8.72 3.22 12.19
CA LYS A 159 7.69 3.23 13.25
C LYS A 159 6.66 2.11 13.09
N THR A 160 6.35 1.73 11.87
CA THR A 160 5.45 0.61 11.59
C THR A 160 6.17 -0.75 11.46
N LEU A 161 7.50 -0.78 11.61
CA LEU A 161 8.29 -2.00 11.68
C LEU A 161 8.53 -2.50 13.11
N GLU A 162 8.09 -1.77 14.13
CA GLU A 162 8.18 -2.21 15.53
C GLU A 162 7.42 -3.52 15.71
N GLY A 163 8.14 -4.59 16.12
CA GLY A 163 7.66 -5.97 16.17
C GLY A 163 8.36 -6.90 15.17
N GLU A 164 8.96 -6.34 14.11
CA GLU A 164 9.90 -7.04 13.23
C GLU A 164 11.30 -7.07 13.86
N ASN A 165 12.19 -7.90 13.31
CA ASN A 165 13.58 -7.91 13.77
C ASN A 165 14.32 -6.63 13.31
N PRO A 166 14.83 -5.79 14.22
CA PRO A 166 15.45 -4.50 13.87
C PRO A 166 16.64 -4.60 12.90
N ARG A 167 17.32 -5.77 12.85
CA ARG A 167 18.42 -6.02 11.90
C ARG A 167 17.99 -5.97 10.44
N PHE A 168 16.70 -6.14 10.18
CA PHE A 168 16.15 -6.16 8.82
C PHE A 168 15.38 -4.89 8.45
N PHE A 169 15.23 -3.90 9.34
CA PHE A 169 14.46 -2.69 9.07
C PHE A 169 14.87 -1.99 7.78
N SER A 170 16.18 -1.82 7.54
CA SER A 170 16.70 -1.18 6.32
C SER A 170 16.39 -1.97 5.04
N SER A 171 16.15 -3.28 5.14
CA SER A 171 15.73 -4.15 4.03
C SER A 171 14.21 -4.42 4.01
N MET A 172 13.44 -3.72 4.83
CA MET A 172 11.98 -3.78 4.85
C MET A 172 11.33 -2.44 4.53
N GLY A 173 12.05 -1.33 4.66
CA GLY A 173 11.54 0.01 4.40
C GLY A 173 12.64 1.04 4.22
N ASN A 174 12.21 2.32 4.09
CA ASN A 174 13.13 3.44 3.91
C ASN A 174 12.62 4.69 4.62
N GLN A 175 13.34 5.13 5.64
CA GLN A 175 13.00 6.31 6.44
C GLN A 175 13.11 7.64 5.65
N LEU A 176 13.78 7.68 4.50
CA LEU A 176 13.83 8.89 3.68
C LEU A 176 12.44 9.35 3.21
N TYR A 177 11.46 8.45 3.15
CA TYR A 177 10.06 8.84 2.92
C TYR A 177 9.50 9.74 4.03
N GLU A 178 9.99 9.65 5.27
CA GLU A 178 9.53 10.54 6.35
C GLU A 178 9.78 12.01 6.02
N ASN A 179 10.92 12.33 5.34
CA ASN A 179 11.20 13.69 4.91
C ASN A 179 10.17 14.18 3.88
N VAL A 180 9.81 13.31 2.93
CA VAL A 180 8.80 13.61 1.92
C VAL A 180 7.42 13.78 2.58
N ILE A 181 7.05 12.89 3.49
CA ILE A 181 5.80 12.94 4.23
C ILE A 181 5.71 14.22 5.07
N ASN A 182 6.76 14.59 5.80
CA ASN A 182 6.81 15.80 6.61
C ASN A 182 6.70 17.08 5.76
N ASN A 183 7.32 17.09 4.57
CA ASN A 183 7.32 18.25 3.69
C ASN A 183 6.01 18.40 2.92
N ARG A 184 5.41 17.30 2.46
CA ARG A 184 4.22 17.30 1.59
C ARG A 184 2.92 17.11 2.35
N LYS A 185 2.97 16.54 3.55
CA LYS A 185 1.84 16.30 4.45
C LYS A 185 0.65 15.64 3.74
N PRO A 186 0.84 14.42 3.13
CA PRO A 186 -0.29 13.69 2.61
C PRO A 186 -1.33 13.47 3.71
N SER A 187 -2.60 13.35 3.34
CA SER A 187 -3.69 13.14 4.29
C SER A 187 -3.62 11.75 4.94
N LEU A 188 -3.00 10.79 4.23
CA LEU A 188 -2.94 9.40 4.63
C LEU A 188 -1.77 8.69 3.94
N VAL A 189 -1.11 7.79 4.66
CA VAL A 189 -0.12 6.86 4.11
C VAL A 189 -0.58 5.44 4.37
N ILE A 190 -0.55 4.59 3.33
CA ILE A 190 -0.92 3.17 3.41
C ILE A 190 0.23 2.34 2.85
N HIS A 191 0.61 1.28 3.58
CA HIS A 191 1.62 0.33 3.12
C HIS A 191 1.33 -1.10 3.58
N GLY A 192 2.05 -2.07 3.03
CA GLY A 192 2.05 -3.48 3.39
C GLY A 192 3.39 -3.96 3.92
N HIS A 193 3.80 -5.15 3.48
CA HIS A 193 5.12 -5.77 3.62
C HIS A 193 5.53 -6.17 5.05
N SER A 194 5.21 -5.43 6.08
CA SER A 194 5.55 -5.77 7.46
C SER A 194 4.46 -6.65 8.07
N HIS A 195 4.80 -7.93 8.29
CA HIS A 195 3.83 -8.94 8.72
C HIS A 195 3.72 -9.06 10.24
N ARG A 196 4.64 -8.46 10.99
CA ARG A 196 4.71 -8.51 12.46
C ARG A 196 4.89 -7.14 13.10
N GLY A 197 4.90 -6.09 12.28
CA GLY A 197 5.08 -4.74 12.73
C GLY A 197 3.86 -4.17 13.45
N THR A 198 3.85 -2.86 13.59
CA THR A 198 2.73 -2.12 14.19
C THR A 198 1.68 -1.82 13.13
N LYS A 199 0.40 -1.97 13.49
CA LYS A 199 -0.73 -1.72 12.58
C LYS A 199 -0.80 -0.27 12.11
N HIS A 200 -0.42 0.67 12.97
CA HIS A 200 -0.46 2.07 12.61
C HIS A 200 0.54 2.91 13.42
N ALA A 201 1.01 4.01 12.81
CA ALA A 201 1.89 4.99 13.44
C ALA A 201 1.57 6.41 12.92
N TRP A 202 2.26 7.41 13.48
CA TRP A 202 2.16 8.79 13.04
C TRP A 202 3.53 9.35 12.68
N ILE A 203 3.58 10.06 11.55
CA ILE A 203 4.72 10.91 11.18
C ILE A 203 4.24 12.34 11.29
N ASP A 204 4.64 13.05 12.36
CA ASP A 204 4.04 14.33 12.76
C ASP A 204 2.50 14.21 12.84
N THR A 205 1.77 14.87 11.98
CA THR A 205 0.30 14.84 11.89
C THR A 205 -0.26 13.87 10.87
N VAL A 206 0.60 13.14 10.16
CA VAL A 206 0.21 12.24 9.06
C VAL A 206 0.07 10.80 9.58
N PRO A 207 -1.12 10.19 9.47
CA PRO A 207 -1.32 8.80 9.84
C PRO A 207 -0.73 7.84 8.81
N VAL A 208 -0.09 6.79 9.28
CA VAL A 208 0.51 5.71 8.48
C VAL A 208 -0.11 4.38 8.90
N PHE A 209 -0.73 3.69 7.97
CA PHE A 209 -1.35 2.38 8.21
C PHE A 209 -0.58 1.26 7.52
N ASN A 210 -0.22 0.25 8.29
CA ASN A 210 0.25 -1.03 7.79
C ASN A 210 -0.95 -1.95 7.61
N VAL A 211 -1.34 -2.19 6.36
CA VAL A 211 -2.54 -2.97 6.01
C VAL A 211 -2.23 -4.43 5.65
N SER A 212 -1.04 -4.91 6.01
CA SER A 212 -0.61 -6.29 5.78
C SER A 212 -1.61 -7.29 6.37
N PHE A 213 -2.14 -8.17 5.54
CA PHE A 213 -3.13 -9.17 5.95
C PHE A 213 -2.61 -10.15 7.02
N PRO A 214 -1.36 -10.65 6.95
CA PRO A 214 -0.80 -11.47 8.01
C PRO A 214 -0.79 -10.82 9.40
N LEU A 215 -0.66 -9.48 9.45
CA LEU A 215 -0.69 -8.71 10.69
C LEU A 215 -2.12 -8.44 11.19
N ASN A 216 -3.01 -8.04 10.29
CA ASN A 216 -4.33 -7.54 10.65
C ASN A 216 -5.37 -8.65 10.74
N ARG A 217 -5.27 -9.69 9.91
CA ARG A 217 -6.23 -10.80 9.79
C ARG A 217 -7.65 -10.37 9.40
N GLU A 218 -7.80 -9.14 8.94
CA GLU A 218 -9.04 -8.50 8.52
C GLU A 218 -8.76 -7.50 7.40
N ILE A 219 -9.79 -7.04 6.73
CA ILE A 219 -9.70 -5.86 5.85
C ILE A 219 -9.64 -4.63 6.76
N VAL A 220 -8.58 -3.84 6.62
CA VAL A 220 -8.42 -2.63 7.42
C VAL A 220 -9.38 -1.56 6.90
N VAL A 221 -10.25 -1.08 7.79
CA VAL A 221 -11.23 -0.03 7.47
C VAL A 221 -10.79 1.29 8.11
N ILE A 222 -10.60 2.30 7.29
CA ILE A 222 -10.14 3.63 7.69
C ILE A 222 -11.25 4.64 7.47
N ASP A 223 -11.77 5.22 8.53
CA ASP A 223 -12.70 6.34 8.50
C ASP A 223 -11.92 7.66 8.51
N THR A 224 -11.89 8.35 7.37
CA THR A 224 -11.10 9.58 7.22
C THR A 224 -11.53 10.71 8.15
N ASP A 225 -12.77 10.71 8.61
CA ASP A 225 -13.29 11.75 9.50
C ASP A 225 -12.79 11.57 10.94
N LYS A 226 -12.28 10.36 11.25
CA LYS A 226 -11.67 10.02 12.55
C LYS A 226 -10.15 10.18 12.57
N LEU A 227 -9.52 10.50 11.44
CA LEU A 227 -8.07 10.71 11.35
C LEU A 227 -7.67 12.06 11.97
N LYS A 228 -7.63 12.12 13.31
CA LYS A 228 -7.17 13.31 14.04
C LYS A 228 -5.98 12.95 14.94
N PRO A 229 -4.86 13.71 14.87
CA PRO A 229 -3.75 13.53 15.79
C PRO A 229 -4.23 13.68 17.23
N GLY A 230 -3.95 12.71 18.08
CA GLY A 230 -4.25 12.78 19.52
C GLY A 230 -5.46 11.99 20.02
N ILE A 231 -6.37 11.52 19.16
CA ILE A 231 -7.53 10.70 19.60
C ILE A 231 -7.22 9.20 19.63
N ALA A 232 -6.23 8.74 18.86
CA ALA A 232 -5.83 7.32 18.81
C ALA A 232 -5.18 6.75 20.09
N LYS A 233 -5.10 7.52 21.18
CA LYS A 233 -4.57 7.03 22.47
C LYS A 233 -5.64 6.37 23.36
N PHE A 234 -6.89 6.32 22.96
CA PHE A 234 -8.01 5.89 23.81
C PHE A 234 -8.99 4.92 23.13
N VAL A 235 -8.56 4.17 22.12
CA VAL A 235 -9.37 3.05 21.57
C VAL A 235 -8.59 1.77 21.61
#